data_fa6d5e1a82ab66d20c6b480c0bf71ab5
#
_entry.id   fa6d5e1a82ab66d20c6b480c0bf71ab5
#
_cell.length_a   1.000
_cell.length_b   1.000
_cell.length_c   1.000
_cell.angle_alpha   90.00
_cell.angle_beta   90.00
_cell.angle_gamma   90.00
#
_symmetry.space_group_name_H-M   'P 1'
#
loop_
_entity.id
_entity.type
_entity.pdbx_description
1 polymer ?
#
loop_
_entity_poly.entity_id
_entity_poly.type
_entity_poly.pdbx_seq_one_letter_code
_entity_poly.pdbx_strand_id
1 'polypeptide(L)'
;LFRSYYIPQHFGQYDSLTIAQALQIERKQQALHAILAGDVSNENFTILNDDWNIEERSIAALDLWGLGQFTLSYPMNLLSGGEKTRVFLAGMDIHHPSVILMDEPTNHLDSSGRQRLYDWVEKYRSTLLVVSHDRTLLNLLPEICELEKHQINYYGGNYEFYKEQKTLMQEALQQRIEEKEKALRIARKVARETAERRDKQNVRGEKSNIKKGVPRIVLNALQGKSEKSTSKLTGVHQEKAEKLTNERNQLRDSLSPTAALKTDFNSSSLHTGKILVTAKEINFSYHSNSINNDILTNDEINSSNTGYHPNPNSNDIQENSISKQQLWQAPVSFQLKSGDRFRIEGANGSGKTTLLKLITGQLQPQEGTLTRTDRKS
;
A
#
# COMPACT_ATOMS: atom_id res chain seq x y z
N LEU A 1 -7.95 -4.18 31.54
CA LEU A 1 -7.96 -3.55 30.19
C LEU A 1 -6.54 -3.66 29.64
N PHE A 2 -6.34 -4.34 28.52
CA PHE A 2 -5.04 -4.38 27.83
C PHE A 2 -4.79 -3.02 27.14
N ARG A 3 -3.52 -2.59 27.12
CA ARG A 3 -3.12 -1.37 26.42
C ARG A 3 -2.82 -1.73 24.97
N SER A 4 -3.64 -1.28 24.03
CA SER A 4 -3.37 -1.40 22.59
C SER A 4 -2.76 -0.13 22.04
N TYR A 5 -1.83 -0.26 21.11
CA TYR A 5 -1.22 0.84 20.38
C TYR A 5 -1.39 0.62 18.87
N TYR A 6 -1.83 1.65 18.15
CA TYR A 6 -2.12 1.58 16.73
C TYR A 6 -1.19 2.49 15.94
N ILE A 7 -0.57 1.94 14.90
CA ILE A 7 0.24 2.66 13.93
C ILE A 7 -0.54 2.74 12.63
N PRO A 8 -1.04 3.93 12.25
CA PRO A 8 -1.90 4.10 11.07
C PRO A 8 -1.10 4.17 9.77
N GLN A 9 -1.74 3.77 8.66
CA GLN A 9 -1.19 3.92 7.32
C GLN A 9 -1.09 5.40 6.89
N HIS A 10 -2.08 6.23 7.26
CA HIS A 10 -2.17 7.64 6.89
C HIS A 10 -2.07 8.55 8.11
N PHE A 11 -1.33 9.65 7.97
CA PHE A 11 -0.99 10.55 9.07
C PHE A 11 -1.65 11.93 8.96
N GLY A 12 -2.43 12.23 7.91
CA GLY A 12 -3.03 13.54 7.67
C GLY A 12 -3.86 14.08 8.84
N GLN A 13 -4.51 13.20 9.59
CA GLN A 13 -5.29 13.57 10.79
C GLN A 13 -4.43 14.09 11.96
N TYR A 14 -3.12 13.89 11.92
CA TYR A 14 -2.18 14.34 12.94
C TYR A 14 -1.40 15.60 12.52
N ASP A 15 -1.62 16.13 11.32
CA ASP A 15 -0.84 17.24 10.77
C ASP A 15 -0.96 18.53 11.59
N SER A 16 -2.08 18.76 12.26
CA SER A 16 -2.28 19.91 13.14
C SER A 16 -1.67 19.76 14.55
N LEU A 17 -1.09 18.62 14.85
CA LEU A 17 -0.58 18.27 16.16
C LEU A 17 0.95 18.43 16.24
N THR A 18 1.46 18.52 17.48
CA THR A 18 2.88 18.34 17.79
C THR A 18 3.21 16.85 17.93
N ILE A 19 4.49 16.50 17.96
CA ILE A 19 4.95 15.12 18.22
C ILE A 19 4.40 14.63 19.58
N ALA A 20 4.47 15.45 20.63
CA ALA A 20 3.95 15.10 21.96
C ALA A 20 2.44 14.83 21.95
N GLN A 21 1.68 15.62 21.20
CA GLN A 21 0.23 15.44 21.04
C GLN A 21 -0.08 14.18 20.25
N ALA A 22 0.60 13.95 19.13
CA ALA A 22 0.41 12.76 18.30
C ALA A 22 0.72 11.46 19.06
N LEU A 23 1.74 11.47 19.90
CA LEU A 23 2.13 10.37 20.79
C LEU A 23 1.29 10.30 22.08
N GLN A 24 0.36 11.25 22.31
CA GLN A 24 -0.50 11.32 23.50
C GLN A 24 0.27 11.42 24.83
N ILE A 25 1.44 12.04 24.81
CA ILE A 25 2.30 12.24 26.01
C ILE A 25 2.24 13.67 26.56
N GLU A 26 1.68 14.62 25.80
CA GLU A 26 1.67 16.04 26.14
C GLU A 26 1.12 16.31 27.53
N ARG A 27 -0.02 15.70 27.90
CA ARG A 27 -0.63 15.90 29.23
C ARG A 27 0.29 15.46 30.35
N LYS A 28 0.99 14.34 30.20
CA LYS A 28 1.97 13.88 31.20
C LYS A 28 3.17 14.80 31.27
N GLN A 29 3.66 15.29 30.13
CA GLN A 29 4.76 16.25 30.09
C GLN A 29 4.38 17.56 30.77
N GLN A 30 3.19 18.09 30.47
CA GLN A 30 2.69 19.29 31.15
C GLN A 30 2.54 19.09 32.67
N ALA A 31 1.98 17.96 33.12
CA ALA A 31 1.87 17.62 34.52
C ALA A 31 3.25 17.52 35.21
N LEU A 32 4.23 16.89 34.55
CA LEU A 32 5.61 16.79 35.01
C LEU A 32 6.21 18.21 35.21
N HIS A 33 6.10 19.06 34.18
CA HIS A 33 6.63 20.42 34.25
C HIS A 33 5.93 21.26 35.33
N ALA A 34 4.61 21.14 35.51
CA ALA A 34 3.86 21.81 36.53
C ALA A 34 4.33 21.40 37.97
N ILE A 35 4.51 20.10 38.20
CA ILE A 35 5.03 19.57 39.46
C ILE A 35 6.45 20.09 39.74
N LEU A 36 7.32 20.07 38.75
CA LEU A 36 8.69 20.59 38.86
C LEU A 36 8.71 22.11 39.12
N ALA A 37 7.70 22.84 38.64
CA ALA A 37 7.52 24.27 38.91
C ALA A 37 6.90 24.56 40.29
N GLY A 38 6.55 23.52 41.10
CA GLY A 38 6.02 23.64 42.43
C GLY A 38 4.50 23.50 42.56
N ASP A 39 3.79 23.09 41.49
CA ASP A 39 2.36 22.78 41.56
C ASP A 39 2.15 21.39 42.18
N VAL A 40 1.77 21.34 43.42
CA VAL A 40 1.50 20.09 44.18
C VAL A 40 0.05 19.60 44.10
N SER A 41 -0.69 20.01 43.06
CA SER A 41 -2.08 19.58 42.88
C SER A 41 -2.17 18.07 42.68
N ASN A 42 -3.14 17.42 43.30
CA ASN A 42 -3.39 15.97 43.13
C ASN A 42 -3.71 15.59 41.70
N GLU A 43 -4.22 16.52 40.89
CA GLU A 43 -4.55 16.30 39.49
C GLU A 43 -3.29 16.00 38.69
N ASN A 44 -2.24 16.80 38.80
CA ASN A 44 -0.97 16.61 38.10
C ASN A 44 -0.31 15.28 38.48
N PHE A 45 -0.32 14.90 39.75
CA PHE A 45 0.20 13.58 40.18
C PHE A 45 -0.61 12.43 39.59
N THR A 46 -1.94 12.57 39.51
CA THR A 46 -2.81 11.56 38.92
C THR A 46 -2.57 11.42 37.44
N ILE A 47 -2.38 12.53 36.72
CA ILE A 47 -2.07 12.52 35.26
C ILE A 47 -0.69 11.92 35.00
N LEU A 48 0.30 12.29 35.78
CA LEU A 48 1.67 11.79 35.67
C LEU A 48 1.72 10.28 35.95
N ASN A 49 0.97 9.83 36.97
CA ASN A 49 0.86 8.41 37.36
C ASN A 49 2.23 7.73 37.53
N ASP A 50 3.11 8.34 38.30
CA ASP A 50 4.49 7.91 38.58
C ASP A 50 5.41 7.77 37.35
N ASP A 51 5.04 8.33 36.23
CA ASP A 51 5.80 8.28 34.98
C ASP A 51 6.81 9.43 34.85
N TRP A 52 7.68 9.58 35.86
CA TRP A 52 8.63 10.67 35.97
C TRP A 52 9.62 10.79 34.82
N ASN A 53 9.91 9.68 34.15
CA ASN A 53 10.88 9.61 33.06
C ASN A 53 10.23 9.71 31.68
N ILE A 54 8.96 10.16 31.58
CA ILE A 54 8.21 10.19 30.32
C ILE A 54 8.93 11.01 29.22
N GLU A 55 9.49 12.16 29.61
CA GLU A 55 10.17 13.05 28.67
C GLU A 55 11.49 12.47 28.19
N GLU A 56 12.35 12.02 29.12
CA GLU A 56 13.65 11.40 28.81
C GLU A 56 13.45 10.13 27.93
N ARG A 57 12.50 9.28 28.33
CA ARG A 57 12.17 8.06 27.56
C ARG A 57 11.64 8.40 26.17
N SER A 58 10.85 9.47 26.03
CA SER A 58 10.32 9.90 24.72
C SER A 58 11.42 10.43 23.81
N ILE A 59 12.35 11.23 24.34
CA ILE A 59 13.51 11.73 23.60
C ILE A 59 14.40 10.55 23.16
N ALA A 60 14.70 9.63 24.09
CA ALA A 60 15.51 8.45 23.77
C ALA A 60 14.86 7.55 22.71
N ALA A 61 13.53 7.38 22.77
CA ALA A 61 12.80 6.62 21.76
C ALA A 61 12.84 7.31 20.39
N LEU A 62 12.68 8.64 20.34
CA LEU A 62 12.83 9.38 19.07
C LEU A 62 14.24 9.24 18.50
N ASP A 63 15.28 9.33 19.33
CA ASP A 63 16.68 9.16 18.90
C ASP A 63 16.94 7.73 18.35
N LEU A 64 16.42 6.72 19.03
CA LEU A 64 16.49 5.32 18.58
C LEU A 64 15.93 5.15 17.15
N TRP A 65 14.86 5.87 16.82
CA TRP A 65 14.25 5.87 15.49
C TRP A 65 14.85 6.92 14.54
N GLY A 66 15.97 7.58 14.92
CA GLY A 66 16.70 8.54 14.10
C GLY A 66 15.95 9.86 13.93
N LEU A 67 15.29 10.30 14.97
CA LEU A 67 14.53 11.54 15.05
C LEU A 67 15.07 12.48 16.18
N GLY A 68 16.28 12.24 16.68
CA GLY A 68 16.87 13.00 17.81
C GLY A 68 17.05 14.50 17.51
N GLN A 69 16.98 14.93 16.25
CA GLN A 69 17.01 16.34 15.87
C GLN A 69 15.69 17.09 16.13
N PHE A 70 14.59 16.38 16.39
CA PHE A 70 13.29 16.99 16.61
C PHE A 70 12.94 17.03 18.09
N THR A 71 12.36 18.15 18.50
CA THR A 71 11.81 18.31 19.87
C THR A 71 10.39 17.74 19.93
N LEU A 72 9.91 17.41 21.13
CA LEU A 72 8.54 16.93 21.33
C LEU A 72 7.46 17.95 20.93
N SER A 73 7.78 19.25 20.94
CA SER A 73 6.92 20.34 20.49
C SER A 73 6.95 20.56 18.96
N TYR A 74 7.77 19.79 18.20
CA TYR A 74 7.89 19.97 16.77
C TYR A 74 6.58 19.60 16.04
N PRO A 75 6.10 20.44 15.09
CA PRO A 75 4.84 20.20 14.38
C PRO A 75 4.91 18.99 13.43
N MET A 76 3.88 18.14 13.45
CA MET A 76 3.79 16.94 12.60
C MET A 76 3.71 17.27 11.11
N ASN A 77 3.11 18.38 10.71
CA ASN A 77 2.98 18.75 9.28
C ASN A 77 4.32 19.08 8.60
N LEU A 78 5.35 19.42 9.36
CA LEU A 78 6.68 19.70 8.84
C LEU A 78 7.52 18.42 8.64
N LEU A 79 7.05 17.28 9.14
CA LEU A 79 7.70 15.99 8.99
C LEU A 79 7.35 15.35 7.64
N SER A 80 8.33 14.68 7.03
CA SER A 80 8.09 13.80 5.90
C SER A 80 7.25 12.57 6.29
N GLY A 81 6.61 11.88 5.33
CA GLY A 81 5.84 10.67 5.61
C GLY A 81 6.63 9.60 6.37
N GLY A 82 7.91 9.42 6.03
CA GLY A 82 8.77 8.45 6.72
C GLY A 82 9.14 8.87 8.15
N GLU A 83 9.31 10.17 8.39
CA GLU A 83 9.53 10.69 9.75
C GLU A 83 8.28 10.54 10.61
N LYS A 84 7.09 10.83 10.06
CA LYS A 84 5.80 10.58 10.75
C LYS A 84 5.66 9.11 11.15
N THR A 85 5.95 8.19 10.22
CA THR A 85 5.95 6.74 10.53
C THR A 85 6.89 6.43 11.69
N ARG A 86 8.12 6.94 11.66
CA ARG A 86 9.11 6.72 12.73
C ARG A 86 8.70 7.32 14.07
N VAL A 87 7.97 8.46 14.09
CA VAL A 87 7.37 9.01 15.32
C VAL A 87 6.41 8.00 15.95
N PHE A 88 5.48 7.43 15.15
CA PHE A 88 4.55 6.42 15.67
C PHE A 88 5.25 5.12 16.07
N LEU A 89 6.32 4.72 15.37
CA LEU A 89 7.14 3.58 15.78
C LEU A 89 7.85 3.84 17.13
N ALA A 90 8.36 5.05 17.36
CA ALA A 90 8.93 5.43 18.66
C ALA A 90 7.91 5.33 19.80
N GLY A 91 6.62 5.56 19.52
CA GLY A 91 5.54 5.40 20.49
C GLY A 91 5.43 3.98 21.07
N MET A 92 5.88 2.95 20.36
CA MET A 92 5.93 1.59 20.90
C MET A 92 6.91 1.47 22.06
N ASP A 93 8.06 2.11 21.93
CA ASP A 93 9.11 2.12 22.97
C ASP A 93 8.76 3.08 24.13
N ILE A 94 7.90 4.07 23.89
CA ILE A 94 7.42 4.99 24.92
C ILE A 94 6.35 4.33 25.80
N HIS A 95 5.37 3.69 25.16
CA HIS A 95 4.15 3.21 25.85
C HIS A 95 4.23 1.76 26.32
N HIS A 96 5.17 0.96 25.81
CA HIS A 96 5.29 -0.47 26.09
C HIS A 96 3.94 -1.20 26.09
N PRO A 97 3.17 -1.13 24.97
CA PRO A 97 1.82 -1.68 24.92
C PRO A 97 1.84 -3.21 24.94
N SER A 98 0.75 -3.82 25.45
CA SER A 98 0.58 -5.27 25.43
C SER A 98 0.19 -5.81 24.05
N VAL A 99 -0.44 -4.96 23.23
CA VAL A 99 -0.90 -5.29 21.86
C VAL A 99 -0.54 -4.15 20.93
N ILE A 100 0.10 -4.47 19.83
CA ILE A 100 0.42 -3.51 18.76
C ILE A 100 -0.31 -3.89 17.50
N LEU A 101 -0.93 -2.88 16.87
CA LEU A 101 -1.60 -2.99 15.58
C LEU A 101 -0.85 -2.10 14.60
N MET A 102 -0.34 -2.66 13.50
CA MET A 102 0.38 -1.92 12.46
C MET A 102 -0.33 -2.04 11.12
N ASP A 103 -0.60 -0.90 10.49
CA ASP A 103 -1.20 -0.84 9.18
C ASP A 103 -0.19 -0.28 8.16
N GLU A 104 0.33 -1.16 7.31
CA GLU A 104 1.33 -0.87 6.27
C GLU A 104 2.54 -0.04 6.76
N PRO A 105 3.19 -0.45 7.86
CA PRO A 105 4.22 0.37 8.51
C PRO A 105 5.47 0.60 7.66
N THR A 106 5.65 -0.16 6.58
CA THR A 106 6.82 -0.06 5.69
C THR A 106 6.66 0.91 4.54
N ASN A 107 5.43 1.41 4.25
CA ASN A 107 5.13 2.17 3.03
C ASN A 107 5.95 3.45 2.87
N HIS A 108 6.23 4.17 3.96
CA HIS A 108 6.95 5.44 3.93
C HIS A 108 8.38 5.34 4.45
N LEU A 109 8.82 4.14 4.86
CA LEU A 109 10.16 3.94 5.38
C LEU A 109 11.17 3.73 4.23
N ASP A 110 12.34 4.32 4.39
CA ASP A 110 13.51 4.00 3.58
C ASP A 110 14.13 2.65 4.01
N SER A 111 15.17 2.22 3.33
CA SER A 111 15.82 0.92 3.62
C SER A 111 16.33 0.81 5.05
N SER A 112 16.88 1.90 5.60
CA SER A 112 17.39 1.93 6.97
C SER A 112 16.27 1.87 8.01
N GLY A 113 15.17 2.60 7.77
CA GLY A 113 13.98 2.57 8.63
C GLY A 113 13.29 1.21 8.62
N ARG A 114 13.21 0.55 7.46
CA ARG A 114 12.68 -0.82 7.35
C ARG A 114 13.54 -1.80 8.14
N GLN A 115 14.86 -1.73 8.00
CA GLN A 115 15.74 -2.65 8.72
C GLN A 115 15.59 -2.48 10.23
N ARG A 116 15.50 -1.26 10.74
CA ARG A 116 15.22 -1.01 12.16
C ARG A 116 13.89 -1.61 12.61
N LEU A 117 12.84 -1.50 11.79
CA LEU A 117 11.54 -2.12 12.08
C LEU A 117 11.65 -3.64 12.13
N TYR A 118 12.37 -4.26 11.20
CA TYR A 118 12.58 -5.71 11.19
C TYR A 118 13.32 -6.17 12.44
N ASP A 119 14.43 -5.52 12.78
CA ASP A 119 15.22 -5.84 13.98
C ASP A 119 14.40 -5.65 15.26
N TRP A 120 13.47 -4.68 15.27
CA TRP A 120 12.57 -4.43 16.37
C TRP A 120 11.52 -5.56 16.49
N VAL A 121 10.88 -5.94 15.37
CA VAL A 121 9.87 -7.01 15.32
C VAL A 121 10.46 -8.35 15.75
N GLU A 122 11.68 -8.68 15.34
CA GLU A 122 12.38 -9.91 15.77
C GLU A 122 12.60 -10.00 17.28
N LYS A 123 12.78 -8.85 17.94
CA LYS A 123 13.01 -8.78 19.38
C LYS A 123 11.73 -8.70 20.20
N TYR A 124 10.64 -8.23 19.58
CA TYR A 124 9.37 -8.03 20.27
C TYR A 124 8.70 -9.36 20.60
N ARG A 125 8.17 -9.52 21.84
CA ARG A 125 7.61 -10.79 22.33
C ARG A 125 6.15 -10.73 22.76
N SER A 126 5.55 -9.52 22.74
CA SER A 126 4.13 -9.35 23.06
C SER A 126 3.26 -9.49 21.80
N THR A 127 1.96 -9.31 21.92
CA THR A 127 1.02 -9.48 20.81
C THR A 127 1.21 -8.44 19.73
N LEU A 128 1.42 -8.88 18.50
CA LEU A 128 1.63 -8.03 17.33
C LEU A 128 0.69 -8.46 16.20
N LEU A 129 -0.07 -7.53 15.65
CA LEU A 129 -0.88 -7.72 14.45
C LEU A 129 -0.40 -6.72 13.38
N VAL A 130 0.04 -7.25 12.25
CA VAL A 130 0.59 -6.44 11.15
C VAL A 130 -0.23 -6.67 9.88
N VAL A 131 -0.71 -5.60 9.28
CA VAL A 131 -1.21 -5.60 7.90
C VAL A 131 -0.10 -5.07 7.02
N SER A 132 0.40 -5.86 6.07
CA SER A 132 1.48 -5.43 5.18
C SER A 132 1.53 -6.21 3.86
N HIS A 133 2.09 -5.58 2.84
CA HIS A 133 2.51 -6.20 1.57
C HIS A 133 4.02 -6.47 1.53
N ASP A 134 4.75 -6.13 2.57
CA ASP A 134 6.19 -6.34 2.69
C ASP A 134 6.50 -7.78 3.09
N ARG A 135 6.96 -8.56 2.11
CA ARG A 135 7.25 -9.98 2.30
C ARG A 135 8.35 -10.26 3.32
N THR A 136 9.32 -9.36 3.44
CA THR A 136 10.41 -9.48 4.42
C THR A 136 9.84 -9.36 5.83
N LEU A 137 9.00 -8.34 6.07
CA LEU A 137 8.32 -8.16 7.35
C LEU A 137 7.41 -9.35 7.69
N LEU A 138 6.61 -9.81 6.72
CA LEU A 138 5.69 -10.94 6.92
C LEU A 138 6.42 -12.26 7.18
N ASN A 139 7.64 -12.44 6.68
CA ASN A 139 8.45 -13.63 6.96
C ASN A 139 9.00 -13.68 8.40
N LEU A 140 9.04 -12.55 9.10
CA LEU A 140 9.43 -12.51 10.52
C LEU A 140 8.29 -12.97 11.45
N LEU A 141 7.07 -13.07 10.95
CA LEU A 141 5.89 -13.43 11.73
C LEU A 141 5.60 -14.93 11.63
N PRO A 142 5.25 -15.61 12.75
CA PRO A 142 5.05 -17.05 12.77
C PRO A 142 3.72 -17.50 12.19
N GLU A 143 2.77 -16.62 12.00
CA GLU A 143 1.43 -16.93 11.50
C GLU A 143 0.97 -15.88 10.50
N ILE A 144 0.26 -16.32 9.45
CA ILE A 144 -0.35 -15.48 8.44
C ILE A 144 -1.86 -15.69 8.44
N CYS A 145 -2.59 -14.57 8.44
CA CYS A 145 -4.04 -14.55 8.25
C CYS A 145 -4.37 -13.94 6.89
N GLU A 146 -5.04 -14.68 6.03
CA GLU A 146 -5.56 -14.18 4.76
C GLU A 146 -7.03 -13.80 4.92
N LEU A 147 -7.35 -12.53 4.72
CA LEU A 147 -8.73 -12.05 4.74
C LEU A 147 -9.32 -12.12 3.32
N GLU A 148 -10.27 -13.01 3.12
CA GLU A 148 -11.08 -13.11 1.91
C GLU A 148 -12.47 -12.49 2.13
N LYS A 149 -13.29 -12.36 1.07
CA LYS A 149 -14.58 -11.67 1.11
C LYS A 149 -15.53 -12.17 2.21
N HIS A 150 -15.44 -13.45 2.58
CA HIS A 150 -16.40 -14.10 3.49
C HIS A 150 -15.76 -14.94 4.60
N GLN A 151 -14.43 -15.01 4.65
CA GLN A 151 -13.73 -15.87 5.59
C GLN A 151 -12.32 -15.36 5.88
N ILE A 152 -11.79 -15.80 7.01
CA ILE A 152 -10.39 -15.62 7.39
C ILE A 152 -9.74 -16.99 7.37
N ASN A 153 -8.68 -17.13 6.57
CA ASN A 153 -7.89 -18.34 6.49
C ASN A 153 -6.61 -18.16 7.30
N TYR A 154 -6.33 -19.11 8.20
CA TYR A 154 -5.15 -19.10 9.05
C TYR A 154 -4.10 -20.08 8.51
N TYR A 155 -2.85 -19.62 8.43
CA TYR A 155 -1.71 -20.41 8.02
C TYR A 155 -0.66 -20.37 9.15
N GLY A 156 -0.38 -21.55 9.75
CA GLY A 156 0.56 -21.69 10.85
C GLY A 156 2.01 -21.72 10.39
N GLY A 157 2.46 -20.64 9.74
CA GLY A 157 3.81 -20.48 9.24
C GLY A 157 4.03 -19.06 8.71
N ASN A 158 5.27 -18.76 8.33
CA ASN A 158 5.63 -17.46 7.78
C ASN A 158 5.07 -17.24 6.35
N TYR A 159 5.41 -16.12 5.73
CA TYR A 159 4.93 -15.76 4.39
C TYR A 159 5.34 -16.77 3.30
N GLU A 160 6.53 -17.37 3.39
CA GLU A 160 6.98 -18.37 2.41
C GLU A 160 6.13 -19.65 2.51
N PHE A 161 5.88 -20.13 3.71
CA PHE A 161 4.97 -21.24 3.95
C PHE A 161 3.56 -20.98 3.42
N TYR A 162 3.00 -19.80 3.73
CA TYR A 162 1.69 -19.36 3.19
C TYR A 162 1.68 -19.42 1.67
N LYS A 163 2.71 -18.86 1.03
CA LYS A 163 2.82 -18.79 -0.44
C LYS A 163 2.89 -20.19 -1.05
N GLU A 164 3.65 -21.10 -0.45
CA GLU A 164 3.75 -22.49 -0.89
C GLU A 164 2.38 -23.19 -0.80
N GLN A 165 1.71 -23.10 0.34
CA GLN A 165 0.38 -23.69 0.54
C GLN A 165 -0.64 -23.13 -0.44
N LYS A 166 -0.64 -21.80 -0.68
CA LYS A 166 -1.53 -21.15 -1.64
C LYS A 166 -1.26 -21.63 -3.07
N THR A 167 0.01 -21.80 -3.45
CA THR A 167 0.39 -22.33 -4.77
C THR A 167 -0.12 -23.76 -4.94
N LEU A 168 0.11 -24.64 -3.98
CA LEU A 168 -0.38 -26.03 -4.03
C LEU A 168 -1.90 -26.10 -4.13
N MET A 169 -2.63 -25.27 -3.37
CA MET A 169 -4.09 -25.17 -3.46
C MET A 169 -4.56 -24.72 -4.85
N GLN A 170 -3.90 -23.71 -5.42
CA GLN A 170 -4.23 -23.21 -6.76
C GLN A 170 -3.96 -24.27 -7.85
N GLU A 171 -2.83 -24.97 -7.78
CA GLU A 171 -2.50 -26.04 -8.70
C GLU A 171 -3.50 -27.19 -8.62
N ALA A 172 -3.86 -27.62 -7.41
CA ALA A 172 -4.87 -28.65 -7.21
C ALA A 172 -6.24 -28.24 -7.76
N LEU A 173 -6.64 -26.98 -7.58
CA LEU A 173 -7.88 -26.44 -8.10
C LEU A 173 -7.86 -26.39 -9.64
N GLN A 174 -6.75 -25.95 -10.21
CA GLN A 174 -6.55 -25.91 -11.66
C GLN A 174 -6.64 -27.32 -12.29
N GLN A 175 -6.01 -28.31 -11.67
CA GLN A 175 -6.10 -29.69 -12.11
C GLN A 175 -7.55 -30.22 -12.11
N ARG A 176 -8.31 -29.92 -11.06
CA ARG A 176 -9.73 -30.30 -10.98
C ARG A 176 -10.57 -29.64 -12.09
N ILE A 177 -10.28 -28.39 -12.41
CA ILE A 177 -10.95 -27.69 -13.53
C ILE A 177 -10.64 -28.38 -14.84
N GLU A 178 -9.38 -28.72 -15.10
CA GLU A 178 -8.96 -29.43 -16.31
C GLU A 178 -9.60 -30.81 -16.45
N GLU A 179 -9.70 -31.56 -15.34
CA GLU A 179 -10.40 -32.84 -15.30
C GLU A 179 -11.89 -32.69 -15.67
N LYS A 180 -12.58 -31.68 -15.11
CA LYS A 180 -13.99 -31.39 -15.46
C LYS A 180 -14.13 -30.96 -16.91
N GLU A 181 -13.20 -30.20 -17.47
CA GLU A 181 -13.20 -29.83 -18.88
C GLU A 181 -13.00 -31.04 -19.81
N LYS A 182 -12.09 -31.94 -19.46
CA LYS A 182 -11.90 -33.21 -20.17
C LYS A 182 -13.19 -34.06 -20.13
N ALA A 183 -13.78 -34.21 -18.93
CA ALA A 183 -15.03 -34.95 -18.77
C ALA A 183 -16.19 -34.33 -19.58
N LEU A 184 -16.32 -33.01 -19.61
CA LEU A 184 -17.32 -32.29 -20.37
C LEU A 184 -17.12 -32.50 -21.89
N ARG A 185 -15.87 -32.46 -22.36
CA ARG A 185 -15.52 -32.72 -23.76
C ARG A 185 -15.91 -34.15 -24.18
N ILE A 186 -15.59 -35.15 -23.34
CA ILE A 186 -15.97 -36.55 -23.56
C ILE A 186 -17.50 -36.70 -23.55
N ALA A 187 -18.21 -36.12 -22.59
CA ALA A 187 -19.67 -36.19 -22.49
C ALA A 187 -20.32 -35.62 -23.77
N ARG A 188 -19.88 -34.47 -24.24
CA ARG A 188 -20.38 -33.85 -25.50
C ARG A 188 -20.09 -34.72 -26.72
N LYS A 189 -18.88 -35.33 -26.81
CA LYS A 189 -18.52 -36.23 -27.89
C LYS A 189 -19.44 -37.44 -27.90
N VAL A 190 -19.64 -38.11 -26.76
CA VAL A 190 -20.52 -39.28 -26.62
C VAL A 190 -21.97 -38.92 -26.97
N ALA A 191 -22.47 -37.78 -26.54
CA ALA A 191 -23.79 -37.27 -26.86
C ALA A 191 -23.97 -37.15 -28.40
N ARG A 192 -23.00 -36.52 -29.07
CA ARG A 192 -23.01 -36.34 -30.51
C ARG A 192 -22.95 -37.68 -31.28
N GLU A 193 -22.03 -38.56 -30.91
CA GLU A 193 -21.91 -39.89 -31.55
C GLU A 193 -23.18 -40.72 -31.36
N THR A 194 -23.81 -40.62 -30.16
CA THR A 194 -25.06 -41.32 -29.87
C THR A 194 -26.21 -40.77 -30.72
N ALA A 195 -26.31 -39.45 -30.86
CA ALA A 195 -27.31 -38.82 -31.72
C ALA A 195 -27.13 -39.25 -33.19
N GLU A 196 -25.90 -39.17 -33.72
CA GLU A 196 -25.61 -39.60 -35.10
C GLU A 196 -25.92 -41.07 -35.35
N ARG A 197 -25.63 -41.96 -34.39
CA ARG A 197 -26.00 -43.40 -34.49
C ARG A 197 -27.51 -43.60 -34.53
N ARG A 198 -28.24 -42.88 -33.67
CA ARG A 198 -29.70 -42.93 -33.62
C ARG A 198 -30.33 -42.46 -34.92
N ASP A 199 -29.86 -41.34 -35.45
CA ASP A 199 -30.37 -40.82 -36.73
C ASP A 199 -30.16 -41.81 -37.87
N LYS A 200 -28.97 -42.43 -37.96
CA LYS A 200 -28.69 -43.50 -38.93
C LYS A 200 -29.60 -44.71 -38.74
N GLN A 201 -29.88 -45.10 -37.47
CA GLN A 201 -30.80 -46.22 -37.19
C GLN A 201 -32.24 -45.87 -37.56
N ASN A 202 -32.71 -44.66 -37.24
CA ASN A 202 -34.07 -44.22 -37.60
C ASN A 202 -34.28 -44.20 -39.11
N VAL A 203 -33.33 -43.63 -39.85
CA VAL A 203 -33.37 -43.62 -41.35
C VAL A 203 -33.39 -45.03 -41.92
N ARG A 204 -32.57 -45.94 -41.39
CA ARG A 204 -32.55 -47.37 -41.85
C ARG A 204 -33.86 -48.09 -41.51
N GLY A 205 -34.40 -47.87 -40.30
CA GLY A 205 -35.65 -48.42 -39.84
C GLY A 205 -36.82 -47.97 -40.74
N GLU A 206 -36.89 -46.66 -41.02
CA GLU A 206 -37.92 -46.10 -41.91
C GLU A 206 -37.88 -46.70 -43.31
N LYS A 207 -36.68 -46.75 -43.95
CA LYS A 207 -36.50 -47.39 -45.28
C LYS A 207 -36.89 -48.85 -45.25
N SER A 208 -36.57 -49.63 -44.24
CA SER A 208 -36.94 -51.04 -44.10
C SER A 208 -38.46 -51.23 -43.93
N ASN A 209 -39.10 -50.38 -43.15
CA ASN A 209 -40.54 -50.45 -42.91
C ASN A 209 -41.39 -50.11 -44.19
N ILE A 210 -40.89 -49.11 -44.92
CA ILE A 210 -41.51 -48.80 -46.27
C ILE A 210 -41.37 -49.97 -47.24
N LYS A 211 -40.22 -50.63 -47.27
CA LYS A 211 -40.02 -51.80 -48.11
C LYS A 211 -40.91 -53.01 -47.78
N LYS A 212 -41.28 -53.12 -46.46
CA LYS A 212 -42.14 -54.19 -45.94
C LYS A 212 -43.66 -53.91 -46.08
N GLY A 213 -44.05 -52.77 -46.62
CA GLY A 213 -45.46 -52.41 -46.83
C GLY A 213 -46.23 -52.15 -45.58
N VAL A 214 -45.56 -51.69 -44.50
CA VAL A 214 -46.21 -51.43 -43.20
C VAL A 214 -47.21 -50.27 -43.31
N PRO A 215 -48.46 -50.45 -42.83
CA PRO A 215 -49.49 -49.40 -42.89
C PRO A 215 -49.03 -48.07 -42.21
N ARG A 216 -49.46 -46.94 -42.82
CA ARG A 216 -49.01 -45.58 -42.42
C ARG A 216 -49.31 -45.25 -40.95
N ILE A 217 -50.45 -45.78 -40.42
CA ILE A 217 -50.83 -45.60 -39.00
C ILE A 217 -49.81 -46.25 -38.05
N VAL A 218 -49.32 -47.45 -38.38
CA VAL A 218 -48.31 -48.18 -37.60
C VAL A 218 -46.94 -47.50 -37.73
N LEU A 219 -46.58 -46.97 -38.90
CA LEU A 219 -45.38 -46.18 -39.08
C LEU A 219 -45.36 -44.93 -38.21
N ASN A 220 -46.45 -44.18 -38.14
CA ASN A 220 -46.55 -43.00 -37.29
C ASN A 220 -46.44 -43.36 -35.80
N ALA A 221 -47.02 -44.47 -35.36
CA ALA A 221 -46.91 -44.94 -33.96
C ALA A 221 -45.46 -45.37 -33.61
N LEU A 222 -44.76 -46.01 -34.51
CA LEU A 222 -43.36 -46.40 -34.35
C LEU A 222 -42.43 -45.16 -34.34
N GLN A 223 -42.69 -44.18 -35.21
CA GLN A 223 -41.94 -42.91 -35.26
C GLN A 223 -42.14 -42.14 -33.93
N GLY A 224 -43.35 -42.00 -33.42
CA GLY A 224 -43.61 -41.33 -32.13
C GLY A 224 -42.94 -42.01 -30.91
N LYS A 225 -42.82 -43.36 -30.93
CA LYS A 225 -42.06 -44.10 -29.90
C LYS A 225 -40.54 -43.84 -30.04
N SER A 226 -40.02 -43.80 -31.26
CA SER A 226 -38.61 -43.51 -31.54
C SER A 226 -38.24 -42.09 -31.12
N GLU A 227 -39.08 -41.11 -31.44
CA GLU A 227 -38.89 -39.69 -31.07
C GLU A 227 -38.89 -39.49 -29.54
N LYS A 228 -39.87 -40.09 -28.81
CA LYS A 228 -39.91 -40.07 -27.36
C LYS A 228 -38.64 -40.68 -26.72
N SER A 229 -38.17 -41.82 -27.25
CA SER A 229 -36.93 -42.47 -26.77
C SER A 229 -35.70 -41.66 -27.04
N THR A 230 -35.62 -41.01 -28.20
CA THR A 230 -34.49 -40.13 -28.60
C THR A 230 -34.48 -38.86 -27.74
N SER A 231 -35.64 -38.25 -27.54
CA SER A 231 -35.80 -37.05 -26.65
C SER A 231 -35.36 -37.34 -25.21
N LYS A 232 -35.80 -38.50 -24.66
CA LYS A 232 -35.39 -38.90 -23.30
C LYS A 232 -33.84 -39.09 -23.20
N LEU A 233 -33.23 -39.72 -24.19
CA LEU A 233 -31.78 -39.94 -24.21
C LEU A 233 -31.01 -38.65 -24.39
N THR A 234 -31.47 -37.75 -25.25
CA THR A 234 -30.88 -36.41 -25.42
C THR A 234 -30.99 -35.60 -24.13
N GLY A 235 -32.13 -35.66 -23.45
CA GLY A 235 -32.30 -35.01 -22.13
C GLY A 235 -31.29 -35.48 -21.09
N VAL A 236 -31.02 -36.80 -20.98
CA VAL A 236 -30.02 -37.36 -20.05
C VAL A 236 -28.61 -36.85 -20.36
N HIS A 237 -28.24 -36.80 -21.64
CA HIS A 237 -26.94 -36.29 -22.05
C HIS A 237 -26.78 -34.79 -21.79
N GLN A 238 -27.85 -34.03 -22.05
CA GLN A 238 -27.87 -32.60 -21.79
C GLN A 238 -27.75 -32.29 -20.30
N GLU A 239 -28.54 -32.96 -19.46
CA GLU A 239 -28.50 -32.81 -18.01
C GLU A 239 -27.10 -33.11 -17.44
N LYS A 240 -26.45 -34.19 -17.93
CA LYS A 240 -25.07 -34.51 -17.55
C LYS A 240 -24.07 -33.43 -17.97
N ALA A 241 -24.22 -32.87 -19.17
CA ALA A 241 -23.34 -31.79 -19.64
C ALA A 241 -23.56 -30.50 -18.86
N GLU A 242 -24.80 -30.15 -18.51
CA GLU A 242 -25.16 -29.00 -17.69
C GLU A 242 -24.58 -29.14 -16.27
N LYS A 243 -24.73 -30.30 -15.65
CA LYS A 243 -24.15 -30.58 -14.33
C LYS A 243 -22.63 -30.38 -14.32
N LEU A 244 -21.91 -30.96 -15.28
CA LEU A 244 -20.47 -30.80 -15.40
C LEU A 244 -20.05 -29.33 -15.67
N THR A 245 -20.88 -28.61 -16.43
CA THR A 245 -20.63 -27.18 -16.71
C THR A 245 -20.79 -26.34 -15.44
N ASN A 246 -21.82 -26.60 -14.64
CA ASN A 246 -22.07 -25.91 -13.38
C ASN A 246 -20.97 -26.21 -12.36
N GLU A 247 -20.55 -27.47 -12.22
CA GLU A 247 -19.44 -27.85 -11.34
C GLU A 247 -18.13 -27.17 -11.75
N ARG A 248 -17.83 -27.12 -13.06
CA ARG A 248 -16.64 -26.40 -13.56
C ARG A 248 -16.71 -24.90 -13.26
N ASN A 249 -17.88 -24.27 -13.46
CA ASN A 249 -18.05 -22.84 -13.20
C ASN A 249 -17.87 -22.52 -11.71
N GLN A 250 -18.42 -23.32 -10.81
CA GLN A 250 -18.22 -23.18 -9.37
C GLN A 250 -16.74 -23.27 -8.96
N LEU A 251 -15.99 -24.22 -9.57
CA LEU A 251 -14.56 -24.32 -9.34
C LEU A 251 -13.79 -23.11 -9.88
N ARG A 252 -14.19 -22.59 -11.05
CA ARG A 252 -13.58 -21.37 -11.61
C ARG A 252 -13.85 -20.12 -10.77
N ASP A 253 -15.05 -19.99 -10.21
CA ASP A 253 -15.41 -18.89 -9.33
C ASP A 253 -14.64 -18.93 -8.00
N SER A 254 -14.18 -20.13 -7.60
CA SER A 254 -13.32 -20.33 -6.43
C SER A 254 -11.84 -20.03 -6.71
N LEU A 255 -11.43 -19.95 -7.98
CA LEU A 255 -10.09 -19.49 -8.35
C LEU A 255 -10.04 -17.96 -8.11
N SER A 256 -9.28 -17.54 -7.10
CA SER A 256 -8.93 -16.12 -6.98
C SER A 256 -8.28 -15.68 -8.30
N PRO A 257 -8.73 -14.57 -8.91
CA PRO A 257 -8.09 -14.09 -10.12
C PRO A 257 -6.63 -13.79 -9.80
N THR A 258 -5.74 -14.63 -10.28
CA THR A 258 -4.32 -14.30 -10.35
C THR A 258 -4.26 -13.15 -11.35
N ALA A 259 -4.39 -11.92 -10.86
CA ALA A 259 -4.24 -10.73 -11.66
C ALA A 259 -2.76 -10.65 -12.06
N ALA A 260 -2.39 -11.40 -13.09
CA ALA A 260 -1.29 -11.00 -13.92
C ALA A 260 -1.76 -9.67 -14.54
N LEU A 261 -1.40 -8.56 -13.90
CA LEU A 261 -1.48 -7.25 -14.50
C LEU A 261 -0.65 -7.32 -15.78
N LYS A 262 -1.30 -7.68 -16.89
CA LYS A 262 -0.76 -7.43 -18.22
C LYS A 262 -0.89 -5.93 -18.41
N THR A 263 0.07 -5.19 -17.86
CA THR A 263 0.29 -3.81 -18.26
C THR A 263 0.85 -3.86 -19.67
N ASP A 264 -0.03 -3.84 -20.64
CA ASP A 264 0.34 -3.53 -22.01
C ASP A 264 0.66 -2.05 -22.03
N PHE A 265 1.91 -1.71 -21.77
CA PHE A 265 2.43 -0.38 -22.07
C PHE A 265 2.47 -0.33 -23.60
N ASN A 266 1.48 0.31 -24.20
CA ASN A 266 1.56 0.70 -25.61
C ASN A 266 2.91 1.37 -25.77
N SER A 267 3.80 0.75 -26.55
CA SER A 267 5.11 1.29 -26.88
C SER A 267 4.91 2.74 -27.33
N SER A 268 5.51 3.68 -26.61
CA SER A 268 5.48 5.07 -27.05
C SER A 268 6.01 5.10 -28.49
N SER A 269 5.32 5.80 -29.39
CA SER A 269 5.75 5.99 -30.78
C SER A 269 7.07 6.77 -30.91
N LEU A 270 7.76 7.02 -29.80
CA LEU A 270 9.02 7.73 -29.74
C LEU A 270 10.18 6.80 -30.10
N HIS A 271 11.04 7.28 -30.97
CA HIS A 271 12.26 6.56 -31.39
C HIS A 271 13.10 6.23 -30.15
N THR A 272 13.57 4.98 -30.06
CA THR A 272 14.47 4.51 -28.98
C THR A 272 15.74 5.36 -28.98
N GLY A 273 16.16 5.86 -27.83
CA GLY A 273 17.35 6.70 -27.68
C GLY A 273 17.12 8.21 -27.87
N LYS A 274 15.89 8.68 -28.20
CA LYS A 274 15.59 10.12 -28.24
C LYS A 274 15.73 10.69 -26.82
N ILE A 275 16.47 11.80 -26.68
CA ILE A 275 16.64 12.50 -25.40
C ILE A 275 15.32 13.15 -25.03
N LEU A 276 14.77 12.82 -23.87
CA LEU A 276 13.51 13.35 -23.36
C LEU A 276 13.71 14.48 -22.36
N VAL A 277 14.72 14.34 -21.50
CA VAL A 277 15.05 15.32 -20.45
C VAL A 277 16.55 15.45 -20.36
N THR A 278 17.06 16.67 -20.31
CA THR A 278 18.44 17.00 -20.00
C THR A 278 18.46 17.94 -18.79
N ALA A 279 19.11 17.50 -17.72
CA ALA A 279 19.39 18.32 -16.54
C ALA A 279 20.89 18.61 -16.48
N LYS A 280 21.26 19.89 -16.31
CA LYS A 280 22.64 20.34 -16.17
C LYS A 280 22.74 21.17 -14.90
N GLU A 281 23.52 20.66 -13.94
CA GLU A 281 23.88 21.34 -12.70
C GLU A 281 22.66 21.87 -11.92
N ILE A 282 21.53 21.11 -11.92
CA ILE A 282 20.32 21.53 -11.24
C ILE A 282 20.43 21.39 -9.73
N ASN A 283 19.92 22.38 -8.99
CA ASN A 283 19.68 22.30 -7.56
C ASN A 283 18.36 22.96 -7.19
N PHE A 284 17.89 22.69 -5.99
CA PHE A 284 16.63 23.19 -5.47
C PHE A 284 16.74 23.48 -3.97
N SER A 285 16.07 24.50 -3.48
CA SER A 285 15.92 24.77 -2.05
C SER A 285 14.45 25.09 -1.73
N TYR A 286 13.97 24.58 -0.61
CA TYR A 286 12.70 25.03 -0.06
C TYR A 286 12.92 26.33 0.69
N HIS A 287 12.08 27.35 0.46
CA HIS A 287 12.09 28.53 1.32
C HIS A 287 11.54 28.10 2.67
N SER A 288 12.37 28.10 3.70
CA SER A 288 11.90 28.07 5.08
C SER A 288 11.25 29.43 5.36
N ASN A 289 9.92 29.49 5.37
CA ASN A 289 9.25 30.61 6.02
C ASN A 289 9.59 30.52 7.51
N SER A 290 10.60 31.27 7.93
CA SER A 290 10.84 31.54 9.34
C SER A 290 9.56 32.21 9.86
N ILE A 291 8.77 31.45 10.61
CA ILE A 291 7.72 32.05 11.44
C ILE A 291 8.48 32.85 12.47
N ASN A 292 8.56 34.16 12.26
CA ASN A 292 9.01 35.09 13.30
C ASN A 292 8.10 34.86 14.50
N ASN A 293 8.67 34.25 15.54
CA ASN A 293 8.13 34.31 16.87
C ASN A 293 8.30 35.74 17.39
N ASP A 294 7.45 36.65 16.91
CA ASP A 294 7.15 37.84 17.65
C ASP A 294 6.22 37.47 18.83
N ILE A 295 6.82 36.93 19.88
CA ILE A 295 6.24 36.97 21.22
C ILE A 295 6.31 38.44 21.61
N LEU A 296 5.28 39.19 21.33
CA LEU A 296 5.03 40.46 21.97
C LEU A 296 4.73 40.17 23.44
N THR A 297 5.75 40.31 24.26
CA THR A 297 5.57 40.49 25.68
C THR A 297 4.86 41.83 25.86
N ASN A 298 3.56 41.78 26.21
CA ASN A 298 2.81 42.88 26.76
C ASN A 298 3.27 43.05 28.22
N ASP A 299 4.26 43.87 28.43
CA ASP A 299 4.46 44.58 29.70
C ASP A 299 5.30 45.83 29.40
N GLU A 300 4.68 46.96 29.56
CA GLU A 300 5.19 48.28 29.99
C GLU A 300 4.49 49.42 29.27
N ILE A 301 3.31 49.70 29.78
CA ILE A 301 2.78 51.07 29.78
C ILE A 301 3.28 51.68 31.09
N ASN A 302 4.26 52.57 31.00
CA ASN A 302 4.40 53.84 31.69
C ASN A 302 5.87 54.23 31.82
N SER A 303 6.20 55.32 31.21
CA SER A 303 6.75 56.56 31.77
C SER A 303 7.78 57.25 30.88
N SER A 304 7.37 58.49 30.57
CA SER A 304 8.17 59.73 30.53
C SER A 304 9.37 59.87 29.54
N ASN A 305 9.09 60.71 28.54
CA ASN A 305 9.86 61.88 28.14
C ASN A 305 11.36 61.91 28.46
N THR A 306 12.20 61.81 27.44
CA THR A 306 13.31 62.74 27.22
C THR A 306 13.83 62.58 25.78
N GLY A 307 13.97 63.71 25.11
CA GLY A 307 14.38 63.78 23.69
C GLY A 307 15.86 63.48 23.48
N TYR A 308 16.11 62.81 22.37
CA TYR A 308 17.41 62.81 21.70
C TYR A 308 17.21 62.82 20.20
N HIS A 309 17.90 63.78 19.56
CA HIS A 309 17.93 63.93 18.10
C HIS A 309 18.70 62.77 17.43
N PRO A 310 18.26 62.27 16.29
CA PRO A 310 19.03 61.32 15.51
C PRO A 310 20.08 62.01 14.65
N ASN A 311 21.29 61.49 14.72
CA ASN A 311 22.39 61.85 13.82
C ASN A 311 22.27 61.01 12.53
N PRO A 312 22.26 61.59 11.32
CA PRO A 312 22.11 60.85 10.08
C PRO A 312 23.50 60.51 9.50
N ASN A 313 24.05 59.36 9.81
CA ASN A 313 25.10 58.71 9.02
C ASN A 313 25.55 57.40 9.67
N SER A 314 24.89 56.32 9.29
CA SER A 314 25.51 55.00 9.23
C SER A 314 24.61 54.09 8.36
N ASN A 315 24.93 54.07 7.05
CA ASN A 315 24.49 53.07 6.15
C ASN A 315 25.28 51.79 6.49
N ASP A 316 24.76 50.95 7.35
CA ASP A 316 25.10 49.52 7.45
C ASP A 316 23.78 48.74 7.46
N ILE A 317 23.21 48.57 6.28
CA ILE A 317 22.23 47.55 6.01
C ILE A 317 23.03 46.23 5.98
N GLN A 318 23.18 45.56 7.11
CA GLN A 318 23.51 44.15 7.12
C GLN A 318 22.35 43.41 6.49
N GLU A 319 22.51 43.06 5.20
CA GLU A 319 21.74 42.03 4.55
C GLU A 319 21.91 40.75 5.39
N ASN A 320 20.89 40.44 6.19
CA ASN A 320 20.73 39.10 6.77
C ASN A 320 20.62 38.12 5.59
N SER A 321 21.75 37.56 5.20
CA SER A 321 21.81 36.46 4.25
C SER A 321 21.12 35.26 4.86
N ILE A 322 19.82 35.10 4.54
CA ILE A 322 19.06 33.88 4.78
C ILE A 322 19.82 32.79 4.02
N SER A 323 20.50 31.92 4.75
CA SER A 323 21.21 30.79 4.16
C SER A 323 20.20 29.88 3.48
N LYS A 324 20.12 29.96 2.15
CA LYS A 324 19.34 29.04 1.32
C LYS A 324 19.99 27.65 1.44
N GLN A 325 19.41 26.81 2.26
CA GLN A 325 19.90 25.45 2.39
C GLN A 325 19.52 24.66 1.10
N GLN A 326 20.51 24.38 0.28
CA GLN A 326 20.34 23.60 -0.93
C GLN A 326 19.93 22.16 -0.60
N LEU A 327 19.04 21.58 -1.40
CA LEU A 327 18.52 20.23 -1.20
C LEU A 327 19.61 19.18 -1.43
N TRP A 328 20.47 19.40 -2.42
CA TRP A 328 21.59 18.52 -2.73
C TRP A 328 22.91 19.25 -2.47
N GLN A 329 23.85 18.57 -1.82
CA GLN A 329 25.19 19.12 -1.52
C GLN A 329 25.98 19.47 -2.77
N ALA A 330 25.74 18.74 -3.86
CA ALA A 330 26.32 19.02 -5.19
C ALA A 330 25.20 19.08 -6.23
N PRO A 331 25.30 19.99 -7.22
CA PRO A 331 24.34 20.06 -8.32
C PRO A 331 24.25 18.73 -9.09
N VAL A 332 23.03 18.38 -9.52
CA VAL A 332 22.75 17.10 -10.19
C VAL A 332 22.67 17.29 -11.70
N SER A 333 23.37 16.44 -12.45
CA SER A 333 23.35 16.43 -13.93
C SER A 333 23.03 15.04 -14.44
N PHE A 334 22.06 14.92 -15.36
CA PHE A 334 21.69 13.66 -15.99
C PHE A 334 20.93 13.86 -17.30
N GLN A 335 20.79 12.78 -18.07
CA GLN A 335 19.95 12.72 -19.27
C GLN A 335 19.02 11.50 -19.19
N LEU A 336 17.77 11.68 -19.62
CA LEU A 336 16.78 10.61 -19.79
C LEU A 336 16.49 10.44 -21.28
N LYS A 337 16.58 9.23 -21.78
CA LYS A 337 16.29 8.88 -23.17
C LYS A 337 15.05 8.00 -23.26
N SER A 338 14.40 7.99 -24.42
CA SER A 338 13.28 7.07 -24.69
C SER A 338 13.77 5.62 -24.59
N GLY A 339 13.08 4.82 -23.77
CA GLY A 339 13.43 3.42 -23.48
C GLY A 339 14.28 3.21 -22.24
N ASP A 340 14.84 4.27 -21.64
CA ASP A 340 15.61 4.15 -20.41
C ASP A 340 14.71 3.73 -19.22
N ARG A 341 15.30 2.93 -18.31
CA ARG A 341 14.69 2.53 -17.05
C ARG A 341 15.64 2.86 -15.90
N PHE A 342 15.25 3.80 -15.05
CA PHE A 342 16.04 4.25 -13.91
C PHE A 342 15.37 3.89 -12.58
N ARG A 343 16.18 3.51 -11.61
CA ARG A 343 15.79 3.40 -10.22
C ARG A 343 16.41 4.57 -9.44
N ILE A 344 15.59 5.34 -8.75
CA ILE A 344 16.05 6.43 -7.87
C ILE A 344 16.04 5.90 -6.45
N GLU A 345 17.22 5.79 -5.84
CA GLU A 345 17.41 5.38 -4.45
C GLU A 345 17.91 6.53 -3.59
N GLY A 346 17.66 6.47 -2.31
CA GLY A 346 18.13 7.43 -1.32
C GLY A 346 17.29 7.43 -0.05
N ALA A 347 17.82 7.97 1.04
CA ALA A 347 17.14 8.12 2.32
C ALA A 347 15.87 8.99 2.21
N ASN A 348 15.01 8.94 3.22
CA ASN A 348 13.88 9.86 3.32
C ASN A 348 14.41 11.31 3.45
N GLY A 349 13.75 12.25 2.78
CA GLY A 349 14.23 13.64 2.72
C GLY A 349 15.32 13.92 1.68
N SER A 350 15.90 12.90 1.00
CA SER A 350 16.97 13.09 -0.01
C SER A 350 16.55 13.80 -1.31
N GLY A 351 15.29 14.22 -1.43
CA GLY A 351 14.81 14.97 -2.60
C GLY A 351 14.29 14.14 -3.76
N LYS A 352 14.04 12.82 -3.60
CA LYS A 352 13.53 11.94 -4.68
C LYS A 352 12.24 12.47 -5.31
N THR A 353 11.26 12.83 -4.48
CA THR A 353 9.98 13.38 -4.95
C THR A 353 10.14 14.75 -5.59
N THR A 354 11.06 15.58 -5.06
CA THR A 354 11.39 16.88 -5.64
C THR A 354 12.01 16.73 -7.03
N LEU A 355 12.91 15.76 -7.19
CA LEU A 355 13.51 15.46 -8.49
C LEU A 355 12.44 15.01 -9.51
N LEU A 356 11.50 14.16 -9.12
CA LEU A 356 10.38 13.77 -9.99
C LEU A 356 9.50 14.98 -10.37
N LYS A 357 9.19 15.85 -9.41
CA LYS A 357 8.43 17.09 -9.68
C LYS A 357 9.18 18.06 -10.62
N LEU A 358 10.50 18.14 -10.51
CA LEU A 358 11.35 18.88 -11.44
C LEU A 358 11.31 18.24 -12.84
N ILE A 359 11.45 16.93 -12.98
CA ILE A 359 11.39 16.21 -14.26
C ILE A 359 10.01 16.38 -14.92
N THR A 360 8.92 16.31 -14.17
CA THR A 360 7.55 16.45 -14.70
C THR A 360 7.12 17.88 -14.96
N GLY A 361 7.91 18.88 -14.54
CA GLY A 361 7.61 20.30 -14.74
C GLY A 361 6.70 20.93 -13.69
N GLN A 362 6.35 20.20 -12.64
CA GLN A 362 5.58 20.73 -11.51
C GLN A 362 6.40 21.70 -10.65
N LEU A 363 7.72 21.57 -10.68
CA LEU A 363 8.67 22.51 -10.09
C LEU A 363 9.69 22.95 -11.13
N GLN A 364 10.30 24.12 -10.92
CA GLN A 364 11.43 24.62 -11.71
C GLN A 364 12.70 24.57 -10.85
N PRO A 365 13.86 24.22 -11.43
CA PRO A 365 15.10 24.26 -10.71
C PRO A 365 15.44 25.71 -10.38
N GLN A 366 16.04 25.95 -9.23
CA GLN A 366 16.49 27.29 -8.81
C GLN A 366 17.91 27.57 -9.33
N GLU A 367 18.68 26.52 -9.54
CA GLU A 367 20.01 26.58 -10.13
C GLU A 367 20.10 25.55 -11.26
N GLY A 368 20.95 25.85 -12.25
CA GLY A 368 21.14 25.02 -13.41
C GLY A 368 20.02 25.12 -14.46
N THR A 369 20.03 24.20 -15.41
CA THR A 369 19.04 24.18 -16.50
C THR A 369 18.43 22.81 -16.66
N LEU A 370 17.10 22.74 -16.84
CA LEU A 370 16.38 21.51 -17.12
C LEU A 370 15.54 21.70 -18.38
N THR A 371 15.94 21.03 -19.46
CA THR A 371 15.24 21.05 -20.75
C THR A 371 14.46 19.76 -20.95
N ARG A 372 13.23 19.89 -21.44
CA ARG A 372 12.33 18.78 -21.81
C ARG A 372 12.05 18.86 -23.28
N THR A 373 12.07 17.73 -23.96
CA THR A 373 11.74 17.68 -25.39
C THR A 373 10.22 17.68 -25.54
N ASP A 374 9.67 18.64 -26.25
CA ASP A 374 8.24 18.74 -26.52
C ASP A 374 7.74 17.54 -27.33
N ARG A 375 6.47 17.13 -27.08
CA ARG A 375 5.78 16.06 -27.83
C ARG A 375 5.64 16.29 -29.34
N LYS A 376 5.96 17.51 -29.82
CA LYS A 376 5.69 17.95 -31.20
C LYS A 376 6.94 18.03 -32.10
N SER A 377 8.10 17.55 -31.66
CA SER A 377 9.29 17.55 -32.53
C SER A 377 9.80 16.14 -32.80
#